data_30c3d91e2997b6f001bfeb351d062c01
#
_entry.id   30c3d91e2997b6f001bfeb351d062c01
#
_cell.length_a   1.000
_cell.length_b   1.000
_cell.length_c   1.000
_cell.angle_alpha   90.00
_cell.angle_beta   90.00
_cell.angle_gamma   90.00
#
_symmetry.space_group_name_H-M   'P 1'
#
loop_
_entity.id
_entity.type
_entity.pdbx_description
1 polymer ?
#
loop_
_entity_poly.entity_id
_entity_poly.type
_entity_poly.pdbx_seq_one_letter_code
_entity_poly.pdbx_strand_id
1 'polypeptide(L)'
;MNFSMIVYILAWVLRIEGISLLLPFICAIIYREHSSAAAILSVSAMSLVVGAVLTRKKPKKIAFYTREGFVIVAGCWLVLSLVGALPFYISGKIPHYIDAVFEIVSGFTTTGSSILSDVEALGKGLIFWRSFSHWMGGMGVLVLVLTVLPLGGGYNMMIMKAESPGPDVSKMVPRVADTAKALYKIYFVLTVICILAFLLSGMPFFDALCIGFGTAGTGGFAIRNSGMADYSMFSQFLITIFMILFGINFNVYYLLQRRKWKEAFSSEEARTYLLIILCSTLFIAFNNLKEMGNGLLFALHHAFFTVGSIITTTGFSTLDFNHWAVPSQMVILFLMISGACAGSTGGGIKVSRLIILLKNMGKELHLIIHPEAIKRIRLEGKSLDYNVVRSVSTYLIAYCFVYMISIFLISFDGFDFTTNFSAISATFNNIGPGLAKVGPIENFSIYSPFSKAVMIFDMLAGRLEIFPMLILFSPKTWKRTN
;
A
#
# COMPACT_ATOMS: atom_id res chain seq x y z
N MET A 1 10.81 -28.12 3.54
CA MET A 1 10.51 -26.93 2.74
C MET A 1 10.75 -27.22 1.26
N ASN A 2 9.81 -26.83 0.40
CA ASN A 2 9.88 -27.10 -1.04
C ASN A 2 10.59 -25.94 -1.78
N PHE A 3 11.94 -25.89 -1.70
CA PHE A 3 12.74 -24.84 -2.33
C PHE A 3 12.56 -24.75 -3.85
N SER A 4 12.35 -25.89 -4.54
CA SER A 4 12.16 -25.86 -6.00
C SER A 4 10.86 -25.15 -6.40
N MET A 5 9.81 -25.24 -5.57
CA MET A 5 8.56 -24.52 -5.81
C MET A 5 8.71 -23.02 -5.51
N ILE A 6 9.43 -22.67 -4.43
CA ILE A 6 9.72 -21.26 -4.09
C ILE A 6 10.46 -20.60 -5.25
N VAL A 7 11.58 -21.20 -5.70
CA VAL A 7 12.38 -20.66 -6.82
C VAL A 7 11.55 -20.55 -8.10
N TYR A 8 10.68 -21.54 -8.38
CA TYR A 8 9.83 -21.53 -9.57
C TYR A 8 8.84 -20.34 -9.55
N ILE A 9 8.22 -20.04 -8.40
CA ILE A 9 7.29 -18.91 -8.28
C ILE A 9 8.06 -17.58 -8.37
N LEU A 10 9.19 -17.45 -7.68
CA LEU A 10 10.05 -16.28 -7.76
C LEU A 10 10.50 -15.99 -9.21
N ALA A 11 10.85 -17.04 -9.96
CA ALA A 11 11.22 -16.92 -11.36
C ALA A 11 10.06 -16.42 -12.25
N TRP A 12 8.82 -16.81 -11.96
CA TRP A 12 7.65 -16.26 -12.65
C TRP A 12 7.41 -14.79 -12.31
N VAL A 13 7.64 -14.40 -11.06
CA VAL A 13 7.56 -12.99 -10.63
C VAL A 13 8.58 -12.15 -11.41
N LEU A 14 9.83 -12.62 -11.53
CA LEU A 14 10.86 -11.96 -12.36
C LEU A 14 10.44 -11.81 -13.82
N ARG A 15 9.79 -12.82 -14.41
CA ARG A 15 9.29 -12.72 -15.80
C ARG A 15 8.20 -11.66 -15.93
N ILE A 16 7.27 -11.59 -14.97
CA ILE A 16 6.22 -10.58 -14.97
C ILE A 16 6.83 -9.18 -14.84
N GLU A 17 7.80 -9.01 -13.94
CA GLU A 17 8.52 -7.75 -13.78
C GLU A 17 9.27 -7.35 -15.06
N GLY A 18 9.99 -8.29 -15.69
CA GLY A 18 10.67 -8.05 -16.96
C GLY A 18 9.73 -7.61 -18.08
N ILE A 19 8.54 -8.21 -18.19
CA ILE A 19 7.50 -7.79 -19.14
C ILE A 19 6.97 -6.39 -18.76
N SER A 20 6.74 -6.14 -17.48
CA SER A 20 6.23 -4.87 -16.99
C SER A 20 7.18 -3.70 -17.27
N LEU A 21 8.49 -3.94 -17.21
CA LEU A 21 9.53 -2.96 -17.56
C LEU A 21 9.53 -2.54 -19.03
N LEU A 22 8.88 -3.28 -19.93
CA LEU A 22 8.76 -2.86 -21.33
C LEU A 22 7.88 -1.61 -21.49
N LEU A 23 6.93 -1.35 -20.60
CA LEU A 23 6.10 -0.15 -20.65
C LEU A 23 6.90 1.13 -20.35
N PRO A 24 7.64 1.24 -19.23
CA PRO A 24 8.52 2.38 -19.00
C PRO A 24 9.67 2.49 -20.02
N PHE A 25 10.13 1.37 -20.60
CA PHE A 25 11.09 1.40 -21.71
C PHE A 25 10.50 2.12 -22.93
N ILE A 26 9.28 1.78 -23.35
CA ILE A 26 8.58 2.46 -24.45
C ILE A 26 8.43 3.96 -24.14
N CYS A 27 8.05 4.29 -22.90
CA CYS A 27 7.97 5.67 -22.45
C CYS A 27 9.32 6.40 -22.59
N ALA A 28 10.42 5.82 -22.12
CA ALA A 28 11.76 6.40 -22.23
C ALA A 28 12.18 6.63 -23.70
N ILE A 29 11.82 5.74 -24.62
CA ILE A 29 12.08 5.91 -26.06
C ILE A 29 11.28 7.08 -26.63
N ILE A 30 9.99 7.19 -26.30
CA ILE A 30 9.12 8.29 -26.78
C ILE A 30 9.70 9.65 -26.36
N TYR A 31 10.21 9.75 -25.13
CA TYR A 31 10.82 10.98 -24.59
C TYR A 31 12.32 11.12 -24.89
N ARG A 32 12.91 10.21 -25.71
CA ARG A 32 14.32 10.23 -26.16
C ARG A 32 15.34 10.15 -25.01
N GLU A 33 15.02 9.44 -23.94
CA GLU A 33 15.87 9.25 -22.77
C GLU A 33 16.76 8.01 -22.91
N HIS A 34 17.80 8.07 -23.74
CA HIS A 34 18.61 6.91 -24.13
C HIS A 34 19.28 6.19 -22.94
N SER A 35 19.79 6.93 -21.95
CA SER A 35 20.41 6.33 -20.75
C SER A 35 19.40 5.54 -19.92
N SER A 36 18.24 6.13 -19.60
CA SER A 36 17.16 5.47 -18.87
C SER A 36 16.60 4.28 -19.66
N ALA A 37 16.42 4.43 -20.98
CA ALA A 37 15.94 3.35 -21.84
C ALA A 37 16.90 2.16 -21.85
N ALA A 38 18.22 2.39 -21.97
CA ALA A 38 19.22 1.32 -21.94
C ALA A 38 19.25 0.60 -20.59
N ALA A 39 19.17 1.34 -19.48
CA ALA A 39 19.10 0.77 -18.13
C ALA A 39 17.85 -0.08 -17.93
N ILE A 40 16.67 0.43 -18.29
CA ILE A 40 15.39 -0.30 -18.17
C ILE A 40 15.41 -1.56 -19.05
N LEU A 41 15.87 -1.47 -20.31
CA LEU A 41 15.92 -2.62 -21.21
C LEU A 41 16.88 -3.69 -20.74
N SER A 42 18.06 -3.31 -20.21
CA SER A 42 19.05 -4.28 -19.67
C SER A 42 18.47 -5.08 -18.49
N VAL A 43 17.76 -4.41 -17.56
CA VAL A 43 17.12 -5.08 -16.42
C VAL A 43 15.93 -5.94 -16.89
N SER A 44 15.13 -5.44 -17.83
CA SER A 44 14.03 -6.22 -18.43
C SER A 44 14.56 -7.51 -19.07
N ALA A 45 15.57 -7.41 -19.92
CA ALA A 45 16.18 -8.57 -20.58
C ALA A 45 16.79 -9.56 -19.58
N MET A 46 17.53 -9.07 -18.58
CA MET A 46 18.08 -9.89 -17.50
C MET A 46 16.98 -10.66 -16.77
N SER A 47 15.91 -9.97 -16.36
CA SER A 47 14.78 -10.56 -15.62
C SER A 47 14.05 -11.62 -16.45
N LEU A 48 13.84 -11.37 -17.73
CA LEU A 48 13.23 -12.31 -18.65
C LEU A 48 14.10 -13.55 -18.87
N VAL A 49 15.42 -13.37 -19.10
CA VAL A 49 16.35 -14.49 -19.32
C VAL A 49 16.47 -15.35 -18.06
N VAL A 50 16.76 -14.74 -16.91
CA VAL A 50 16.87 -15.45 -15.63
C VAL A 50 15.56 -16.15 -15.30
N GLY A 51 14.44 -15.46 -15.40
CA GLY A 51 13.12 -16.04 -15.17
C GLY A 51 12.80 -17.20 -16.14
N ALA A 52 13.16 -17.09 -17.43
CA ALA A 52 12.96 -18.15 -18.41
C ALA A 52 13.82 -19.38 -18.11
N VAL A 53 15.09 -19.18 -17.74
CA VAL A 53 16.00 -20.29 -17.39
C VAL A 53 15.51 -21.06 -16.16
N LEU A 54 15.16 -20.34 -15.09
CA LEU A 54 14.70 -20.94 -13.84
C LEU A 54 13.35 -21.62 -13.95
N THR A 55 12.45 -21.17 -14.86
CA THR A 55 11.13 -21.78 -15.07
C THR A 55 11.16 -22.97 -16.03
N ARG A 56 12.28 -23.28 -16.70
CA ARG A 56 12.40 -24.47 -17.60
C ARG A 56 12.11 -25.78 -16.88
N LYS A 57 12.57 -25.92 -15.64
CA LYS A 57 12.36 -27.12 -14.83
C LYS A 57 11.15 -26.95 -13.93
N LYS A 58 10.03 -27.58 -14.29
CA LYS A 58 8.85 -27.61 -13.41
C LYS A 58 9.15 -28.42 -12.13
N PRO A 59 8.73 -27.94 -10.94
CA PRO A 59 8.94 -28.68 -9.71
C PRO A 59 8.17 -30.01 -9.73
N LYS A 60 8.83 -31.10 -9.30
CA LYS A 60 8.21 -32.43 -9.24
C LYS A 60 7.08 -32.53 -8.22
N LYS A 61 7.19 -31.78 -7.11
CA LYS A 61 6.15 -31.66 -6.06
C LYS A 61 5.59 -30.26 -6.07
N ILE A 62 4.31 -30.12 -6.38
CA ILE A 62 3.61 -28.83 -6.41
C ILE A 62 3.10 -28.45 -5.02
N ALA A 63 2.99 -29.44 -4.11
CA ALA A 63 2.47 -29.22 -2.76
C ALA A 63 3.39 -28.33 -1.89
N PHE A 64 2.81 -27.34 -1.26
CA PHE A 64 3.45 -26.53 -0.21
C PHE A 64 2.46 -26.20 0.92
N TYR A 65 2.98 -25.91 2.11
CA TYR A 65 2.19 -25.63 3.29
C TYR A 65 2.13 -24.11 3.55
N THR A 66 1.34 -23.70 4.52
CA THR A 66 1.18 -22.28 4.90
C THR A 66 2.51 -21.58 5.15
N ARG A 67 3.48 -22.28 5.76
CA ARG A 67 4.83 -21.76 6.03
C ARG A 67 5.55 -21.35 4.74
N GLU A 68 5.54 -22.23 3.73
CA GLU A 68 6.14 -21.93 2.43
C GLU A 68 5.38 -20.82 1.70
N GLY A 69 4.07 -20.72 1.89
CA GLY A 69 3.26 -19.62 1.36
C GLY A 69 3.74 -18.26 1.85
N PHE A 70 3.98 -18.09 3.15
CA PHE A 70 4.53 -16.86 3.71
C PHE A 70 5.94 -16.54 3.19
N VAL A 71 6.82 -17.54 3.10
CA VAL A 71 8.17 -17.36 2.55
C VAL A 71 8.14 -16.96 1.08
N ILE A 72 7.23 -17.54 0.29
CA ILE A 72 7.03 -17.16 -1.12
C ILE A 72 6.57 -15.71 -1.21
N VAL A 73 5.56 -15.31 -0.43
CA VAL A 73 5.05 -13.95 -0.44
C VAL A 73 6.16 -12.95 -0.13
N ALA A 74 6.81 -13.08 1.02
CA ALA A 74 7.89 -12.17 1.40
C ALA A 74 9.07 -12.20 0.42
N GLY A 75 9.45 -13.38 -0.07
CA GLY A 75 10.52 -13.54 -1.07
C GLY A 75 10.19 -12.88 -2.41
N CYS A 76 8.94 -12.92 -2.86
CA CYS A 76 8.49 -12.24 -4.08
C CYS A 76 8.65 -10.72 -3.96
N TRP A 77 8.20 -10.14 -2.85
CA TRP A 77 8.32 -8.70 -2.62
C TRP A 77 9.78 -8.25 -2.53
N LEU A 78 10.62 -9.03 -1.85
CA LEU A 78 12.06 -8.75 -1.79
C LEU A 78 12.71 -8.80 -3.17
N VAL A 79 12.44 -9.85 -3.97
CA VAL A 79 13.04 -10.00 -5.31
C VAL A 79 12.59 -8.89 -6.25
N LEU A 80 11.29 -8.58 -6.29
CA LEU A 80 10.75 -7.46 -7.05
C LEU A 80 11.43 -6.15 -6.68
N SER A 81 11.56 -5.88 -5.39
CA SER A 81 12.15 -4.62 -4.92
C SER A 81 13.63 -4.51 -5.27
N LEU A 82 14.39 -5.59 -5.08
CA LEU A 82 15.82 -5.58 -5.40
C LEU A 82 16.07 -5.45 -6.91
N VAL A 83 15.31 -6.14 -7.73
CA VAL A 83 15.47 -6.07 -9.20
C VAL A 83 14.89 -4.77 -9.75
N GLY A 84 13.72 -4.35 -9.28
CA GLY A 84 13.05 -3.12 -9.69
C GLY A 84 13.82 -1.83 -9.35
N ALA A 85 14.79 -1.89 -8.40
CA ALA A 85 15.69 -0.80 -8.07
C ALA A 85 16.80 -0.60 -9.13
N LEU A 86 17.18 -1.66 -9.85
CA LEU A 86 18.31 -1.63 -10.78
C LEU A 86 18.20 -0.57 -11.88
N PRO A 87 17.02 -0.30 -12.50
CA PRO A 87 16.91 0.75 -13.50
C PRO A 87 17.34 2.13 -12.99
N PHE A 88 17.00 2.49 -11.74
CA PHE A 88 17.38 3.75 -11.12
C PHE A 88 18.90 3.83 -10.86
N TYR A 89 19.48 2.72 -10.38
CA TYR A 89 20.89 2.62 -10.07
C TYR A 89 21.76 2.59 -11.34
N ILE A 90 21.43 1.73 -12.32
CA ILE A 90 22.21 1.58 -13.57
C ILE A 90 22.14 2.83 -14.42
N SER A 91 21.02 3.56 -14.45
CA SER A 91 20.90 4.84 -15.15
C SER A 91 21.73 5.95 -14.51
N GLY A 92 22.25 5.75 -13.29
CA GLY A 92 22.97 6.76 -12.51
C GLY A 92 22.10 7.85 -11.93
N LYS A 93 20.75 7.75 -12.05
CA LYS A 93 19.82 8.76 -11.53
C LYS A 93 19.68 8.70 -10.02
N ILE A 94 19.85 7.52 -9.41
CA ILE A 94 19.98 7.34 -7.96
C ILE A 94 21.32 6.63 -7.70
N PRO A 95 22.36 7.37 -7.25
CA PRO A 95 23.73 6.85 -7.19
C PRO A 95 23.94 5.74 -6.15
N HIS A 96 23.16 5.75 -5.08
CA HIS A 96 23.28 4.76 -4.00
C HIS A 96 22.20 3.68 -4.15
N TYR A 97 22.63 2.42 -4.21
CA TYR A 97 21.70 1.30 -4.41
C TYR A 97 20.66 1.18 -3.28
N ILE A 98 21.02 1.47 -2.02
CA ILE A 98 20.06 1.45 -0.91
C ILE A 98 18.94 2.49 -1.09
N ASP A 99 19.26 3.65 -1.66
CA ASP A 99 18.30 4.70 -1.97
C ASP A 99 17.38 4.28 -3.12
N ALA A 100 17.93 3.63 -4.14
CA ALA A 100 17.14 3.05 -5.24
C ALA A 100 16.20 1.95 -4.74
N VAL A 101 16.67 1.10 -3.79
CA VAL A 101 15.83 0.08 -3.15
C VAL A 101 14.74 0.73 -2.30
N PHE A 102 15.05 1.77 -1.51
CA PHE A 102 14.07 2.50 -0.71
C PHE A 102 12.95 3.06 -1.61
N GLU A 103 13.33 3.74 -2.69
CA GLU A 103 12.38 4.36 -3.63
C GLU A 103 11.44 3.33 -4.26
N ILE A 104 11.98 2.20 -4.73
CA ILE A 104 11.14 1.18 -5.41
C ILE A 104 10.37 0.31 -4.43
N VAL A 105 10.90 0.05 -3.21
CA VAL A 105 10.11 -0.58 -2.14
C VAL A 105 8.92 0.28 -1.80
N SER A 106 9.14 1.59 -1.63
CA SER A 106 8.07 2.57 -1.44
C SER A 106 7.08 2.53 -2.62
N GLY A 107 7.57 2.34 -3.84
CA GLY A 107 6.75 2.14 -5.04
C GLY A 107 5.86 0.90 -4.94
N PHE A 108 6.44 -0.28 -4.82
CA PHE A 108 5.69 -1.54 -4.79
C PHE A 108 4.80 -1.69 -3.55
N THR A 109 5.26 -1.27 -2.37
CA THR A 109 4.45 -1.30 -1.14
C THR A 109 3.40 -0.20 -1.10
N THR A 110 3.33 0.64 -2.15
CA THR A 110 2.40 1.75 -2.26
C THR A 110 2.49 2.72 -1.08
N THR A 111 3.72 2.96 -0.61
CA THR A 111 3.97 3.85 0.53
C THR A 111 4.03 5.32 0.10
N GLY A 112 4.77 5.65 -0.96
CA GLY A 112 4.92 7.03 -1.43
C GLY A 112 5.99 7.85 -0.72
N SER A 113 6.69 7.32 0.28
CA SER A 113 7.89 7.94 0.87
C SER A 113 9.01 7.99 -0.16
N SER A 114 9.65 9.14 -0.35
CA SER A 114 10.68 9.34 -1.37
C SER A 114 11.99 9.82 -0.76
N ILE A 115 13.10 9.40 -1.37
CA ILE A 115 14.44 9.94 -1.07
C ILE A 115 14.84 11.04 -2.06
N LEU A 116 14.01 11.34 -3.03
CA LEU A 116 14.32 12.29 -4.09
C LEU A 116 14.06 13.72 -3.62
N SER A 117 15.06 14.58 -3.76
CA SER A 117 14.91 16.02 -3.57
C SER A 117 14.34 16.71 -4.81
N ASP A 118 14.58 16.13 -5.99
CA ASP A 118 14.05 16.60 -7.28
C ASP A 118 13.53 15.41 -8.09
N VAL A 119 12.22 15.25 -8.10
CA VAL A 119 11.54 14.17 -8.83
C VAL A 119 11.62 14.38 -10.36
N GLU A 120 11.60 15.63 -10.80
CA GLU A 120 11.57 15.98 -12.22
C GLU A 120 12.90 15.68 -12.93
N ALA A 121 14.00 15.60 -12.18
CA ALA A 121 15.32 15.22 -12.69
C ALA A 121 15.46 13.74 -13.08
N LEU A 122 14.52 12.88 -12.67
CA LEU A 122 14.57 11.44 -13.00
C LEU A 122 14.40 11.14 -14.49
N GLY A 123 13.61 11.93 -15.19
CA GLY A 123 13.15 11.60 -16.53
C GLY A 123 11.85 10.79 -16.56
N LYS A 124 11.13 10.91 -17.68
CA LYS A 124 9.75 10.39 -17.82
C LYS A 124 9.67 8.85 -17.78
N GLY A 125 10.66 8.14 -18.31
CA GLY A 125 10.69 6.68 -18.28
C GLY A 125 10.78 6.13 -16.86
N LEU A 126 11.64 6.69 -16.02
CA LEU A 126 11.80 6.29 -14.63
C LEU A 126 10.65 6.78 -13.74
N ILE A 127 10.10 7.98 -14.00
CA ILE A 127 8.88 8.47 -13.33
C ILE A 127 7.71 7.53 -13.63
N PHE A 128 7.58 7.08 -14.89
CA PHE A 128 6.56 6.10 -15.25
C PHE A 128 6.74 4.79 -14.48
N TRP A 129 7.97 4.24 -14.40
CA TRP A 129 8.26 3.02 -13.65
C TRP A 129 7.89 3.17 -12.16
N ARG A 130 8.28 4.29 -11.56
CA ARG A 130 7.96 4.66 -10.19
C ARG A 130 6.45 4.70 -9.93
N SER A 131 5.67 5.34 -10.81
CA SER A 131 4.20 5.40 -10.69
C SER A 131 3.53 4.07 -11.00
N PHE A 132 4.05 3.33 -12.01
CA PHE A 132 3.50 2.04 -12.39
C PHE A 132 3.74 0.96 -11.32
N SER A 133 4.83 1.06 -10.55
CA SER A 133 5.06 0.17 -9.41
C SER A 133 3.96 0.28 -8.35
N HIS A 134 3.37 1.46 -8.12
CA HIS A 134 2.19 1.63 -7.28
C HIS A 134 0.98 0.85 -7.81
N TRP A 135 0.74 0.94 -9.10
CA TRP A 135 -0.38 0.23 -9.71
C TRP A 135 -0.23 -1.29 -9.58
N MET A 136 0.99 -1.81 -9.80
CA MET A 136 1.29 -3.23 -9.61
C MET A 136 1.17 -3.65 -8.14
N GLY A 137 1.66 -2.83 -7.22
CA GLY A 137 1.62 -3.10 -5.78
C GLY A 137 0.24 -2.98 -5.16
N GLY A 138 -0.64 -2.12 -5.70
CA GLY A 138 -1.95 -1.81 -5.12
C GLY A 138 -2.85 -3.03 -4.93
N MET A 139 -2.94 -3.89 -5.92
CA MET A 139 -3.74 -5.14 -5.82
C MET A 139 -2.93 -6.36 -5.38
N GLY A 140 -1.64 -6.17 -5.04
CA GLY A 140 -0.74 -7.26 -4.70
C GLY A 140 -0.21 -8.00 -5.92
N VAL A 141 1.11 -8.09 -6.00
CA VAL A 141 1.80 -8.70 -7.15
C VAL A 141 1.48 -10.18 -7.28
N LEU A 142 1.29 -10.89 -6.15
CA LEU A 142 0.99 -12.32 -6.17
C LEU A 142 -0.44 -12.63 -6.59
N VAL A 143 -1.39 -11.73 -6.35
CA VAL A 143 -2.75 -11.87 -6.90
C VAL A 143 -2.69 -11.78 -8.43
N LEU A 144 -1.81 -10.94 -9.00
CA LEU A 144 -1.52 -10.91 -10.44
C LEU A 144 -0.92 -12.24 -10.90
N VAL A 145 0.08 -12.77 -10.19
CA VAL A 145 0.70 -14.08 -10.48
C VAL A 145 -0.32 -15.21 -10.42
N LEU A 146 -1.20 -15.22 -9.42
CA LEU A 146 -2.26 -16.23 -9.30
C LEU A 146 -3.30 -16.15 -10.41
N THR A 147 -3.50 -14.97 -10.99
CA THR A 147 -4.40 -14.77 -12.12
C THR A 147 -3.81 -15.36 -13.41
N VAL A 148 -2.49 -15.22 -13.59
CA VAL A 148 -1.73 -15.70 -14.76
C VAL A 148 -1.36 -17.19 -14.63
N LEU A 149 -1.03 -17.66 -13.42
CA LEU A 149 -0.63 -19.02 -13.10
C LEU A 149 -1.70 -19.70 -12.23
N PRO A 150 -2.68 -20.38 -12.80
CA PRO A 150 -3.61 -21.19 -12.03
C PRO A 150 -2.86 -22.40 -11.44
N LEU A 151 -2.32 -22.26 -10.24
CA LEU A 151 -1.80 -23.36 -9.45
C LEU A 151 -3.00 -24.23 -9.03
N GLY A 152 -3.01 -25.51 -9.39
CA GLY A 152 -4.10 -26.43 -9.02
C GLY A 152 -4.18 -26.67 -7.50
N GLY A 153 -5.38 -27.00 -6.98
CA GLY A 153 -5.58 -27.33 -5.57
C GLY A 153 -5.78 -26.12 -4.64
N GLY A 154 -5.80 -26.35 -3.32
CA GLY A 154 -6.03 -25.33 -2.29
C GLY A 154 -4.88 -24.31 -2.08
N TYR A 155 -3.81 -24.39 -2.87
CA TYR A 155 -2.59 -23.59 -2.71
C TYR A 155 -2.81 -22.10 -3.01
N ASN A 156 -3.68 -21.79 -3.97
CA ASN A 156 -4.07 -20.43 -4.29
C ASN A 156 -4.69 -19.70 -3.08
N MET A 157 -5.43 -20.45 -2.23
CA MET A 157 -6.02 -19.92 -1.00
C MET A 157 -4.94 -19.52 0.02
N MET A 158 -3.87 -20.30 0.15
CA MET A 158 -2.81 -20.00 1.12
C MET A 158 -2.03 -18.74 0.73
N ILE A 159 -1.71 -18.58 -0.55
CA ILE A 159 -1.04 -17.37 -1.07
C ILE A 159 -1.96 -16.15 -0.95
N MET A 160 -3.22 -16.26 -1.36
CA MET A 160 -4.17 -15.16 -1.28
C MET A 160 -4.43 -14.71 0.17
N LYS A 161 -4.50 -15.66 1.13
CA LYS A 161 -4.61 -15.31 2.56
C LYS A 161 -3.35 -14.64 3.11
N ALA A 162 -2.18 -14.98 2.57
CA ALA A 162 -0.92 -14.40 3.02
C ALA A 162 -0.68 -12.99 2.46
N GLU A 163 -1.33 -12.62 1.35
CA GLU A 163 -1.20 -11.32 0.70
C GLU A 163 -2.41 -10.39 0.90
N SER A 164 -3.61 -10.97 1.13
CA SER A 164 -4.83 -10.17 1.23
C SER A 164 -4.96 -9.56 2.63
N PRO A 165 -4.93 -8.23 2.75
CA PRO A 165 -5.01 -7.56 4.04
C PRO A 165 -6.43 -7.63 4.63
N GLY A 166 -6.54 -8.07 5.88
CA GLY A 166 -7.78 -8.01 6.65
C GLY A 166 -8.17 -9.31 7.36
N PRO A 167 -9.07 -9.22 8.35
CA PRO A 167 -9.44 -10.36 9.20
C PRO A 167 -10.36 -11.37 8.52
N ASP A 168 -10.92 -11.09 7.34
CA ASP A 168 -11.93 -11.94 6.71
C ASP A 168 -11.79 -11.96 5.18
N VAL A 169 -11.32 -13.08 4.65
CA VAL A 169 -11.43 -13.37 3.22
C VAL A 169 -12.84 -13.93 3.00
N SER A 170 -13.81 -13.06 2.78
CA SER A 170 -15.16 -13.49 2.43
C SER A 170 -15.11 -14.34 1.14
N LYS A 171 -15.66 -15.55 1.19
CA LYS A 171 -15.76 -16.44 0.03
C LYS A 171 -16.74 -15.83 -0.98
N MET A 172 -16.23 -15.02 -1.91
CA MET A 172 -17.06 -14.39 -2.94
C MET A 172 -17.51 -15.37 -4.02
N VAL A 173 -16.66 -16.33 -4.37
CA VAL A 173 -16.89 -17.34 -5.39
C VAL A 173 -16.25 -18.68 -5.01
N PRO A 174 -16.74 -19.81 -5.56
CA PRO A 174 -16.27 -21.16 -5.20
C PRO A 174 -14.78 -21.41 -5.45
N ARG A 175 -14.17 -20.66 -6.38
CA ARG A 175 -12.74 -20.77 -6.72
C ARG A 175 -12.00 -19.47 -6.40
N VAL A 176 -10.90 -19.55 -5.67
CA VAL A 176 -10.06 -18.41 -5.28
C VAL A 176 -9.54 -17.63 -6.49
N ALA A 177 -9.17 -18.33 -7.55
CA ALA A 177 -8.72 -17.72 -8.80
C ALA A 177 -9.81 -16.85 -9.46
N ASP A 178 -11.07 -17.25 -9.35
CA ASP A 178 -12.19 -16.49 -9.93
C ASP A 178 -12.48 -15.23 -9.08
N THR A 179 -12.28 -15.30 -7.76
CA THR A 179 -12.34 -14.13 -6.87
C THR A 179 -11.22 -13.14 -7.23
N ALA A 180 -9.98 -13.62 -7.36
CA ALA A 180 -8.85 -12.78 -7.75
C ALA A 180 -9.10 -12.08 -9.09
N LYS A 181 -9.56 -12.82 -10.11
CA LYS A 181 -9.90 -12.26 -11.44
C LYS A 181 -10.99 -11.19 -11.35
N ALA A 182 -12.03 -11.42 -10.55
CA ALA A 182 -13.12 -10.44 -10.37
C ALA A 182 -12.62 -9.15 -9.72
N LEU A 183 -11.81 -9.24 -8.67
CA LEU A 183 -11.19 -8.08 -8.00
C LEU A 183 -10.26 -7.32 -8.94
N TYR A 184 -9.40 -8.03 -9.70
CA TYR A 184 -8.51 -7.39 -10.69
C TYR A 184 -9.30 -6.68 -11.80
N LYS A 185 -10.40 -7.27 -12.26
CA LYS A 185 -11.26 -6.63 -13.26
C LYS A 185 -11.86 -5.33 -12.72
N ILE A 186 -12.36 -5.31 -11.49
CA ILE A 186 -12.89 -4.11 -10.83
C ILE A 186 -11.79 -3.06 -10.71
N TYR A 187 -10.61 -3.45 -10.21
CA TYR A 187 -9.46 -2.56 -10.06
C TYR A 187 -9.05 -1.93 -11.40
N PHE A 188 -8.91 -2.74 -12.44
CA PHE A 188 -8.55 -2.27 -13.79
C PHE A 188 -9.59 -1.30 -14.36
N VAL A 189 -10.88 -1.66 -14.30
CA VAL A 189 -11.97 -0.80 -14.82
C VAL A 189 -12.02 0.52 -14.05
N LEU A 190 -11.89 0.48 -12.71
CA LEU A 190 -11.89 1.69 -11.90
C LEU A 190 -10.64 2.57 -12.19
N THR A 191 -9.48 1.96 -12.45
CA THR A 191 -8.27 2.68 -12.88
C THR A 191 -8.49 3.40 -14.21
N VAL A 192 -9.07 2.72 -15.19
CA VAL A 192 -9.36 3.34 -16.50
C VAL A 192 -10.33 4.51 -16.35
N ILE A 193 -11.39 4.35 -15.56
CA ILE A 193 -12.35 5.43 -15.28
C ILE A 193 -11.64 6.61 -14.60
N CYS A 194 -10.76 6.34 -13.63
CA CYS A 194 -9.97 7.35 -12.92
C CYS A 194 -9.10 8.17 -13.91
N ILE A 195 -8.34 7.49 -14.77
CA ILE A 195 -7.47 8.15 -15.77
C ILE A 195 -8.30 8.98 -16.74
N LEU A 196 -9.42 8.46 -17.23
CA LEU A 196 -10.33 9.21 -18.13
C LEU A 196 -10.90 10.45 -17.43
N ALA A 197 -11.29 10.35 -16.15
CA ALA A 197 -11.78 11.49 -15.38
C ALA A 197 -10.69 12.57 -15.22
N PHE A 198 -9.42 12.18 -15.01
CA PHE A 198 -8.30 13.11 -14.91
C PHE A 198 -8.01 13.79 -16.26
N LEU A 199 -8.09 13.08 -17.36
CA LEU A 199 -7.98 13.66 -18.71
C LEU A 199 -9.10 14.68 -18.97
N LEU A 200 -10.33 14.34 -18.60
CA LEU A 200 -11.49 15.24 -18.75
C LEU A 200 -11.37 16.48 -17.85
N SER A 201 -10.64 16.42 -16.75
CA SER A 201 -10.35 17.59 -15.90
C SER A 201 -9.26 18.53 -16.45
N GLY A 202 -8.69 18.20 -17.63
CA GLY A 202 -7.66 19.00 -18.29
C GLY A 202 -6.23 18.63 -17.91
N MET A 203 -6.00 17.51 -17.24
CA MET A 203 -4.63 17.03 -16.97
C MET A 203 -3.94 16.57 -18.26
N PRO A 204 -2.62 16.84 -18.43
CA PRO A 204 -1.84 16.25 -19.50
C PRO A 204 -1.88 14.71 -19.44
N PHE A 205 -1.83 14.04 -20.59
CA PHE A 205 -1.97 12.59 -20.68
C PHE A 205 -0.97 11.82 -19.79
N PHE A 206 0.30 12.22 -19.79
CA PHE A 206 1.33 11.59 -18.98
C PHE A 206 1.05 11.76 -17.47
N ASP A 207 0.63 12.96 -17.07
CA ASP A 207 0.31 13.28 -15.67
C ASP A 207 -0.91 12.48 -15.23
N ALA A 208 -1.99 12.48 -16.03
CA ALA A 208 -3.22 11.71 -15.75
C ALA A 208 -2.94 10.21 -15.61
N LEU A 209 -2.03 9.66 -16.42
CA LEU A 209 -1.65 8.25 -16.38
C LEU A 209 -0.87 7.92 -15.10
N CYS A 210 0.18 8.68 -14.80
CA CYS A 210 1.04 8.44 -13.64
C CYS A 210 0.34 8.70 -12.32
N ILE A 211 -0.42 9.82 -12.21
CA ILE A 211 -1.23 10.13 -11.03
C ILE A 211 -2.37 9.12 -10.87
N GLY A 212 -2.97 8.68 -12.01
CA GLY A 212 -3.98 7.63 -12.02
C GLY A 212 -3.46 6.31 -11.44
N PHE A 213 -2.23 5.91 -11.76
CA PHE A 213 -1.58 4.74 -11.17
C PHE A 213 -1.33 4.91 -9.67
N GLY A 214 -0.82 6.09 -9.25
CA GLY A 214 -0.61 6.43 -7.85
C GLY A 214 -1.90 6.44 -7.05
N THR A 215 -2.98 7.00 -7.62
CA THR A 215 -4.32 7.04 -7.00
C THR A 215 -4.92 5.65 -6.88
N ALA A 216 -4.85 4.84 -7.96
CA ALA A 216 -5.40 3.48 -7.97
C ALA A 216 -4.67 2.56 -6.99
N GLY A 217 -3.35 2.63 -6.95
CA GLY A 217 -2.52 1.89 -6.00
C GLY A 217 -2.60 2.44 -4.58
N THR A 218 -3.14 3.65 -4.38
CA THR A 218 -3.05 4.42 -3.12
C THR A 218 -1.59 4.60 -2.68
N GLY A 219 -0.73 5.02 -3.61
CA GLY A 219 0.72 5.03 -3.40
C GLY A 219 1.36 6.42 -3.25
N GLY A 220 0.79 7.48 -3.84
CA GLY A 220 1.13 8.87 -3.53
C GLY A 220 2.40 9.46 -4.14
N PHE A 221 3.09 8.75 -5.02
CA PHE A 221 4.22 9.36 -5.72
C PHE A 221 3.78 10.51 -6.62
N ALA A 222 4.20 11.72 -6.29
CA ALA A 222 4.08 12.87 -7.16
C ALA A 222 5.06 12.76 -8.35
N ILE A 223 4.68 13.39 -9.45
CA ILE A 223 5.50 13.51 -10.66
C ILE A 223 6.09 14.91 -10.84
N ARG A 224 5.69 15.83 -9.96
CA ARG A 224 6.19 17.20 -9.84
C ARG A 224 6.64 17.47 -8.40
N ASN A 225 7.61 18.38 -8.28
CA ASN A 225 8.13 18.78 -6.97
C ASN A 225 7.07 19.50 -6.11
N SER A 226 6.12 20.19 -6.77
CA SER A 226 4.96 20.84 -6.12
C SER A 226 3.87 19.89 -5.62
N GLY A 227 4.03 18.58 -5.81
CA GLY A 227 3.00 17.61 -5.50
C GLY A 227 1.74 17.78 -6.35
N MET A 228 0.58 17.94 -5.70
CA MET A 228 -0.70 18.14 -6.37
C MET A 228 -1.14 19.63 -6.39
N ALA A 229 -0.34 20.56 -5.86
CA ALA A 229 -0.70 21.97 -5.72
C ALA A 229 -0.95 22.68 -7.06
N ASP A 230 -0.18 22.33 -8.11
CA ASP A 230 -0.28 22.97 -9.42
C ASP A 230 -1.49 22.54 -10.27
N TYR A 231 -2.22 21.52 -9.84
CA TYR A 231 -3.42 21.11 -10.56
C TYR A 231 -4.65 21.92 -10.12
N SER A 232 -5.63 22.05 -11.03
CA SER A 232 -6.86 22.77 -10.73
C SER A 232 -7.59 22.18 -9.50
N MET A 233 -8.32 23.02 -8.77
CA MET A 233 -9.15 22.56 -7.63
C MET A 233 -10.13 21.45 -8.05
N PHE A 234 -10.63 21.48 -9.28
CA PHE A 234 -11.50 20.43 -9.81
C PHE A 234 -10.73 19.10 -9.99
N SER A 235 -9.51 19.15 -10.52
CA SER A 235 -8.66 17.94 -10.63
C SER A 235 -8.31 17.39 -9.25
N GLN A 236 -7.93 18.24 -8.30
CA GLN A 236 -7.67 17.85 -6.90
C GLN A 236 -8.90 17.20 -6.25
N PHE A 237 -10.10 17.75 -6.49
CA PHE A 237 -11.35 17.15 -5.99
C PHE A 237 -11.58 15.77 -6.57
N LEU A 238 -11.38 15.57 -7.89
CA LEU A 238 -11.50 14.26 -8.52
C LEU A 238 -10.47 13.26 -7.96
N ILE A 239 -9.21 13.69 -7.78
CA ILE A 239 -8.18 12.85 -7.14
C ILE A 239 -8.67 12.38 -5.77
N THR A 240 -9.21 13.28 -4.95
CA THR A 240 -9.73 12.95 -3.61
C THR A 240 -10.84 11.91 -3.67
N ILE A 241 -11.81 12.10 -4.56
CA ILE A 241 -12.91 11.14 -4.74
C ILE A 241 -12.37 9.76 -5.12
N PHE A 242 -11.44 9.68 -6.10
CA PHE A 242 -10.89 8.39 -6.51
C PHE A 242 -10.00 7.76 -5.43
N MET A 243 -9.20 8.54 -4.66
CA MET A 243 -8.49 8.02 -3.49
C MET A 243 -9.46 7.35 -2.52
N ILE A 244 -10.56 8.01 -2.16
CA ILE A 244 -11.59 7.48 -1.26
C ILE A 244 -12.23 6.22 -1.85
N LEU A 245 -12.56 6.20 -3.14
CA LEU A 245 -13.12 5.03 -3.80
C LEU A 245 -12.16 3.83 -3.77
N PHE A 246 -10.88 4.00 -4.06
CA PHE A 246 -9.90 2.92 -3.96
C PHE A 246 -9.63 2.47 -2.51
N GLY A 247 -9.90 3.32 -1.52
CA GLY A 247 -9.84 3.00 -0.09
C GLY A 247 -11.03 2.19 0.44
N ILE A 248 -12.13 2.05 -0.32
CA ILE A 248 -13.28 1.22 0.03
C ILE A 248 -12.98 -0.26 -0.25
N ASN A 249 -13.52 -1.15 0.58
CA ASN A 249 -13.45 -2.59 0.39
C ASN A 249 -14.01 -3.00 -0.99
N PHE A 250 -13.18 -3.67 -1.82
CA PHE A 250 -13.57 -4.08 -3.18
C PHE A 250 -14.75 -5.05 -3.22
N ASN A 251 -15.07 -5.72 -2.09
CA ASN A 251 -16.29 -6.53 -1.97
C ASN A 251 -17.56 -5.69 -2.15
N VAL A 252 -17.56 -4.43 -1.74
CA VAL A 252 -18.69 -3.52 -1.92
C VAL A 252 -18.98 -3.35 -3.43
N TYR A 253 -17.98 -3.13 -4.25
CA TYR A 253 -18.12 -3.04 -5.70
C TYR A 253 -18.61 -4.34 -6.35
N TYR A 254 -18.12 -5.48 -5.87
CA TYR A 254 -18.59 -6.79 -6.32
C TYR A 254 -20.10 -6.99 -6.01
N LEU A 255 -20.55 -6.59 -4.82
CA LEU A 255 -21.96 -6.62 -4.43
C LEU A 255 -22.82 -5.68 -5.29
N LEU A 256 -22.32 -4.46 -5.58
CA LEU A 256 -22.99 -3.51 -6.48
C LEU A 256 -23.14 -4.09 -7.89
N GLN A 257 -22.10 -4.72 -8.44
CA GLN A 257 -22.13 -5.39 -9.74
C GLN A 257 -23.16 -6.53 -9.76
N ARG A 258 -23.35 -7.23 -8.63
CA ARG A 258 -24.36 -8.29 -8.45
C ARG A 258 -25.75 -7.76 -8.12
N ARG A 259 -25.97 -6.44 -8.19
CA ARG A 259 -27.23 -5.74 -7.86
C ARG A 259 -27.73 -5.96 -6.42
N LYS A 260 -26.83 -6.30 -5.49
CA LYS A 260 -27.10 -6.48 -4.07
C LYS A 260 -26.91 -5.15 -3.30
N TRP A 261 -27.62 -4.12 -3.74
CA TRP A 261 -27.48 -2.74 -3.25
C TRP A 261 -27.64 -2.63 -1.72
N LYS A 262 -28.64 -3.32 -1.15
CA LYS A 262 -28.89 -3.29 0.31
C LYS A 262 -27.69 -3.82 1.11
N GLU A 263 -27.09 -4.93 0.67
CA GLU A 263 -25.91 -5.52 1.32
C GLU A 263 -24.68 -4.59 1.17
N ALA A 264 -24.49 -3.99 -0.01
CA ALA A 264 -23.37 -3.09 -0.28
C ALA A 264 -23.42 -1.83 0.62
N PHE A 265 -24.57 -1.15 0.70
CA PHE A 265 -24.74 0.05 1.53
C PHE A 265 -24.93 -0.25 3.02
N SER A 266 -25.14 -1.50 3.43
CA SER A 266 -25.20 -1.90 4.83
C SER A 266 -23.85 -2.22 5.43
N SER A 267 -22.76 -2.17 4.65
CA SER A 267 -21.41 -2.43 5.15
C SER A 267 -21.04 -1.49 6.30
N GLU A 268 -20.81 -2.08 7.47
CA GLU A 268 -20.47 -1.34 8.69
C GLU A 268 -19.10 -0.69 8.56
N GLU A 269 -18.13 -1.41 7.95
CA GLU A 269 -16.80 -0.90 7.72
C GLU A 269 -16.81 0.31 6.79
N ALA A 270 -17.48 0.23 5.64
CA ALA A 270 -17.54 1.32 4.68
C ALA A 270 -18.22 2.57 5.25
N ARG A 271 -19.30 2.40 6.03
CA ARG A 271 -19.97 3.53 6.69
C ARG A 271 -19.09 4.18 7.74
N THR A 272 -18.43 3.39 8.58
CA THR A 272 -17.51 3.92 9.60
C THR A 272 -16.35 4.68 8.94
N TYR A 273 -15.78 4.13 7.87
CA TYR A 273 -14.74 4.78 7.08
C TYR A 273 -15.18 6.14 6.54
N LEU A 274 -16.34 6.23 5.89
CA LEU A 274 -16.88 7.49 5.37
C LEU A 274 -17.22 8.49 6.48
N LEU A 275 -17.70 8.00 7.64
CA LEU A 275 -17.96 8.85 8.80
C LEU A 275 -16.67 9.45 9.37
N ILE A 276 -15.59 8.66 9.47
CA ILE A 276 -14.27 9.15 9.90
C ILE A 276 -13.80 10.25 8.95
N ILE A 277 -13.90 10.04 7.64
CA ILE A 277 -13.53 11.06 6.64
C ILE A 277 -14.32 12.35 6.87
N LEU A 278 -15.65 12.25 6.97
CA LEU A 278 -16.50 13.42 7.16
C LEU A 278 -16.18 14.19 8.43
N CYS A 279 -16.11 13.49 9.58
CA CYS A 279 -15.83 14.13 10.87
C CYS A 279 -14.44 14.75 10.90
N SER A 280 -13.41 14.06 10.39
CA SER A 280 -12.04 14.57 10.35
C SER A 280 -11.91 15.77 9.40
N THR A 281 -12.57 15.74 8.24
CA THR A 281 -12.58 16.86 7.29
C THR A 281 -13.19 18.11 7.92
N LEU A 282 -14.37 17.98 8.54
CA LEU A 282 -15.01 19.10 9.20
C LEU A 282 -14.16 19.64 10.35
N PHE A 283 -13.64 18.75 11.21
CA PHE A 283 -12.80 19.18 12.33
C PHE A 283 -11.57 19.95 11.86
N ILE A 284 -10.80 19.40 10.89
CA ILE A 284 -9.58 20.04 10.37
C ILE A 284 -9.90 21.37 9.68
N ALA A 285 -10.98 21.42 8.87
CA ALA A 285 -11.36 22.64 8.17
C ALA A 285 -11.71 23.77 9.13
N PHE A 286 -12.51 23.50 10.17
CA PHE A 286 -12.88 24.53 11.17
C PHE A 286 -11.70 24.92 12.06
N ASN A 287 -10.85 23.97 12.44
CA ASN A 287 -9.72 24.22 13.33
C ASN A 287 -8.61 25.05 12.66
N ASN A 288 -8.42 24.90 11.33
CA ASN A 288 -7.39 25.65 10.58
C ASN A 288 -7.95 26.78 9.72
N LEU A 289 -9.19 27.21 9.93
CA LEU A 289 -9.84 28.23 9.11
C LEU A 289 -9.05 29.56 9.09
N LYS A 290 -8.45 29.94 10.21
CA LYS A 290 -7.63 31.16 10.35
C LYS A 290 -6.27 31.00 9.65
N GLU A 291 -5.64 29.84 9.78
CA GLU A 291 -4.31 29.55 9.25
C GLU A 291 -4.32 29.40 7.73
N MET A 292 -5.39 28.82 7.16
CA MET A 292 -5.55 28.67 5.71
C MET A 292 -5.99 29.98 5.00
N GLY A 293 -6.54 30.95 5.71
CA GLY A 293 -6.71 32.36 5.28
C GLY A 293 -7.67 32.65 4.11
N ASN A 294 -8.06 31.69 3.30
CA ASN A 294 -8.80 31.87 2.04
C ASN A 294 -10.29 31.50 2.14
N GLY A 295 -10.85 31.47 3.34
CA GLY A 295 -12.28 31.21 3.57
C GLY A 295 -12.63 29.71 3.72
N LEU A 296 -13.89 29.48 4.14
CA LEU A 296 -14.37 28.14 4.52
C LEU A 296 -14.30 27.11 3.38
N LEU A 297 -14.63 27.51 2.16
CA LEU A 297 -14.63 26.58 1.02
C LEU A 297 -13.23 26.09 0.68
N PHE A 298 -12.24 26.96 0.75
CA PHE A 298 -10.82 26.61 0.57
C PHE A 298 -10.35 25.65 1.68
N ALA A 299 -10.68 25.97 2.93
CA ALA A 299 -10.33 25.13 4.07
C ALA A 299 -10.97 23.74 3.97
N LEU A 300 -12.26 23.65 3.59
CA LEU A 300 -12.96 22.39 3.39
C LEU A 300 -12.32 21.57 2.24
N HIS A 301 -11.97 22.22 1.12
CA HIS A 301 -11.34 21.53 -0.02
C HIS A 301 -10.01 20.88 0.36
N HIS A 302 -9.10 21.64 0.97
CA HIS A 302 -7.78 21.14 1.33
C HIS A 302 -7.81 20.17 2.53
N ALA A 303 -8.71 20.37 3.49
CA ALA A 303 -8.95 19.42 4.56
C ALA A 303 -9.49 18.08 3.99
N PHE A 304 -10.46 18.12 3.07
CA PHE A 304 -11.01 16.94 2.42
C PHE A 304 -9.95 16.19 1.62
N PHE A 305 -9.10 16.93 0.87
CA PHE A 305 -8.00 16.33 0.13
C PHE A 305 -7.01 15.63 1.07
N THR A 306 -6.55 16.31 2.11
CA THR A 306 -5.55 15.76 3.05
C THR A 306 -6.11 14.58 3.84
N VAL A 307 -7.34 14.68 4.35
CA VAL A 307 -8.01 13.57 5.05
C VAL A 307 -8.18 12.38 4.10
N GLY A 308 -8.67 12.60 2.89
CA GLY A 308 -8.80 11.56 1.87
C GLY A 308 -7.46 10.91 1.55
N SER A 309 -6.42 11.70 1.36
CA SER A 309 -5.06 11.24 1.07
C SER A 309 -4.47 10.39 2.20
N ILE A 310 -4.59 10.85 3.44
CA ILE A 310 -3.95 10.19 4.60
C ILE A 310 -4.70 8.92 5.02
N ILE A 311 -6.03 8.95 5.13
CA ILE A 311 -6.79 7.76 5.56
C ILE A 311 -6.75 6.63 4.54
N THR A 312 -6.67 6.97 3.25
CA THR A 312 -6.51 5.97 2.18
C THR A 312 -5.09 5.46 2.05
N THR A 313 -4.18 6.05 2.84
CA THR A 313 -2.74 5.82 2.75
C THR A 313 -2.15 6.13 1.36
N THR A 314 -2.73 7.10 0.66
CA THR A 314 -2.22 7.53 -0.65
C THR A 314 -1.02 8.46 -0.49
N GLY A 315 -1.09 9.49 0.37
CA GLY A 315 0.05 10.36 0.65
C GLY A 315 0.24 11.55 -0.30
N PHE A 316 -0.65 11.80 -1.26
CA PHE A 316 -0.63 13.05 -2.04
C PHE A 316 -0.88 14.26 -1.15
N SER A 317 -0.24 15.40 -1.48
CA SER A 317 -0.39 16.66 -0.76
C SER A 317 -0.70 17.81 -1.70
N THR A 318 -1.52 18.75 -1.22
CA THR A 318 -1.81 20.03 -1.86
C THR A 318 -1.32 21.21 -1.04
N LEU A 319 -1.14 21.02 0.25
CA LEU A 319 -0.61 22.00 1.21
C LEU A 319 0.33 21.29 2.19
N ASP A 320 1.22 22.06 2.79
CA ASP A 320 2.05 21.59 3.89
C ASP A 320 1.29 21.63 5.22
N PHE A 321 0.87 20.47 5.69
CA PHE A 321 0.15 20.33 6.96
C PHE A 321 1.07 20.41 8.20
N ASN A 322 2.39 20.58 8.03
CA ASN A 322 3.29 20.87 9.14
C ASN A 322 2.95 22.21 9.83
N HIS A 323 2.35 23.14 9.10
CA HIS A 323 1.95 24.45 9.61
C HIS A 323 0.53 24.48 10.20
N TRP A 324 -0.18 23.35 10.19
CA TRP A 324 -1.52 23.28 10.74
C TRP A 324 -1.51 23.23 12.26
N ALA A 325 -2.63 23.63 12.87
CA ALA A 325 -2.78 23.59 14.33
C ALA A 325 -2.54 22.18 14.89
N VAL A 326 -1.89 22.10 16.05
CA VAL A 326 -1.50 20.81 16.67
C VAL A 326 -2.65 19.78 16.78
N PRO A 327 -3.90 20.18 17.16
CA PRO A 327 -5.00 19.21 17.17
C PRO A 327 -5.29 18.59 15.80
N SER A 328 -5.11 19.35 14.71
CA SER A 328 -5.27 18.84 13.33
C SER A 328 -4.16 17.87 12.96
N GLN A 329 -2.91 18.16 13.36
CA GLN A 329 -1.79 17.22 13.18
C GLN A 329 -2.03 15.89 13.96
N MET A 330 -2.63 15.96 15.17
CA MET A 330 -3.00 14.75 15.93
C MET A 330 -4.07 13.94 15.21
N VAL A 331 -5.06 14.59 14.60
CA VAL A 331 -6.06 13.86 13.76
C VAL A 331 -5.37 13.20 12.58
N ILE A 332 -4.43 13.89 11.91
CA ILE A 332 -3.65 13.33 10.81
C ILE A 332 -2.89 12.08 11.27
N LEU A 333 -2.18 12.12 12.40
CA LEU A 333 -1.48 10.95 12.96
C LEU A 333 -2.44 9.79 13.28
N PHE A 334 -3.63 10.09 13.83
CA PHE A 334 -4.65 9.07 14.05
C PHE A 334 -5.10 8.43 12.73
N LEU A 335 -5.35 9.23 11.68
CA LEU A 335 -5.72 8.73 10.35
C LEU A 335 -4.60 7.89 9.72
N MET A 336 -3.32 8.27 9.92
CA MET A 336 -2.16 7.49 9.46
C MET A 336 -2.18 6.07 10.05
N ILE A 337 -2.50 5.93 11.33
CA ILE A 337 -2.53 4.63 12.01
C ILE A 337 -3.78 3.83 11.61
N SER A 338 -4.94 4.50 11.49
CA SER A 338 -6.22 3.83 11.20
C SER A 338 -6.25 3.17 9.83
N GLY A 339 -5.78 3.85 8.80
CA GLY A 339 -5.77 3.37 7.42
C GLY A 339 -7.15 3.22 6.79
N ALA A 340 -7.21 2.55 5.62
CA ALA A 340 -8.41 2.34 4.82
C ALA A 340 -9.21 1.08 5.21
N CYS A 341 -10.21 0.70 4.40
CA CYS A 341 -10.97 -0.53 4.59
C CYS A 341 -10.13 -1.78 4.29
N ALA A 342 -10.43 -2.89 4.97
CA ALA A 342 -9.88 -4.19 4.63
C ALA A 342 -10.30 -4.61 3.20
N GLY A 343 -9.39 -5.27 2.46
CA GLY A 343 -9.68 -5.64 1.06
C GLY A 343 -9.79 -4.44 0.12
N SER A 344 -9.18 -3.31 0.45
CA SER A 344 -8.88 -2.16 -0.42
C SER A 344 -7.40 -2.15 -0.80
N THR A 345 -6.97 -1.17 -1.59
CA THR A 345 -5.56 -0.98 -1.93
C THR A 345 -4.75 -0.31 -0.80
N GLY A 346 -5.41 0.38 0.14
CA GLY A 346 -4.76 1.13 1.21
C GLY A 346 -4.00 0.28 2.23
N GLY A 347 -3.08 0.90 2.97
CA GLY A 347 -2.30 0.35 4.09
C GLY A 347 -2.94 0.57 5.46
N GLY A 348 -2.12 0.65 6.52
CA GLY A 348 -2.54 0.89 7.91
C GLY A 348 -3.17 -0.32 8.61
N ILE A 349 -3.63 -0.11 9.85
CA ILE A 349 -4.25 -1.17 10.68
C ILE A 349 -5.54 -1.71 10.09
N LYS A 350 -6.27 -0.92 9.31
CA LYS A 350 -7.60 -1.13 8.71
C LYS A 350 -8.76 -0.82 9.66
N VAL A 351 -9.76 -0.15 9.09
CA VAL A 351 -10.97 0.27 9.82
C VAL A 351 -11.70 -0.93 10.45
N SER A 352 -11.77 -2.08 9.75
CA SER A 352 -12.40 -3.29 10.31
C SER A 352 -11.75 -3.78 11.60
N ARG A 353 -10.41 -3.72 11.70
CA ARG A 353 -9.71 -4.11 12.94
C ARG A 353 -9.99 -3.13 14.06
N LEU A 354 -10.03 -1.82 13.77
CA LEU A 354 -10.40 -0.81 14.77
C LEU A 354 -11.82 -1.06 15.32
N ILE A 355 -12.79 -1.36 14.45
CA ILE A 355 -14.16 -1.70 14.85
C ILE A 355 -14.15 -2.94 15.74
N ILE A 356 -13.42 -4.00 15.36
CA ILE A 356 -13.34 -5.24 16.16
C ILE A 356 -12.72 -4.95 17.53
N LEU A 357 -11.64 -4.19 17.61
CA LEU A 357 -10.96 -3.83 18.85
C LEU A 357 -11.86 -3.02 19.78
N LEU A 358 -12.55 -2.00 19.25
CA LEU A 358 -13.50 -1.20 20.05
C LEU A 358 -14.67 -2.04 20.54
N LYS A 359 -15.23 -2.93 19.72
CA LYS A 359 -16.30 -3.84 20.12
C LYS A 359 -15.81 -4.88 21.16
N ASN A 360 -14.55 -5.35 21.02
CA ASN A 360 -13.96 -6.26 21.99
C ASN A 360 -13.77 -5.56 23.34
N MET A 361 -13.25 -4.34 23.35
CA MET A 361 -13.14 -3.53 24.57
C MET A 361 -14.51 -3.33 25.24
N GLY A 362 -15.53 -2.96 24.46
CA GLY A 362 -16.89 -2.82 24.98
C GLY A 362 -17.53 -4.14 25.46
N LYS A 363 -17.10 -5.28 24.88
CA LYS A 363 -17.50 -6.62 25.39
C LYS A 363 -16.85 -6.89 26.72
N GLU A 364 -15.53 -6.69 26.86
CA GLU A 364 -14.79 -6.95 28.09
C GLU A 364 -15.31 -6.07 29.26
N LEU A 365 -15.55 -4.78 29.01
CA LEU A 365 -16.19 -3.89 30.00
C LEU A 365 -17.56 -4.40 30.43
N HIS A 366 -18.37 -4.90 29.49
CA HIS A 366 -19.68 -5.47 29.81
C HIS A 366 -19.57 -6.74 30.67
N LEU A 367 -18.59 -7.61 30.38
CA LEU A 367 -18.36 -8.84 31.16
C LEU A 367 -17.84 -8.57 32.57
N ILE A 368 -17.11 -7.46 32.78
CA ILE A 368 -16.73 -7.03 34.15
C ILE A 368 -17.97 -6.67 34.96
N ILE A 369 -18.98 -6.04 34.36
CA ILE A 369 -20.21 -5.64 35.04
C ILE A 369 -21.18 -6.83 35.16
N HIS A 370 -21.21 -7.70 34.14
CA HIS A 370 -22.11 -8.87 34.10
C HIS A 370 -21.31 -10.14 33.75
N PRO A 371 -20.62 -10.76 34.71
CA PRO A 371 -19.67 -11.87 34.49
C PRO A 371 -20.27 -13.11 33.82
N GLU A 372 -21.55 -13.38 34.03
CA GLU A 372 -22.24 -14.54 33.43
C GLU A 372 -22.87 -14.27 32.06
N ALA A 373 -22.74 -13.04 31.53
CA ALA A 373 -23.33 -12.68 30.25
C ALA A 373 -22.54 -13.29 29.07
N ILE A 374 -23.24 -13.94 28.15
CA ILE A 374 -22.65 -14.42 26.90
C ILE A 374 -22.80 -13.35 25.82
N LYS A 375 -21.76 -12.56 25.56
CA LYS A 375 -21.75 -11.52 24.53
C LYS A 375 -20.82 -11.90 23.37
N ARG A 376 -21.37 -12.02 22.15
CA ARG A 376 -20.59 -12.29 20.94
C ARG A 376 -20.37 -10.99 20.16
N ILE A 377 -19.16 -10.80 19.64
CA ILE A 377 -18.83 -9.67 18.75
C ILE A 377 -19.41 -9.97 17.37
N ARG A 378 -20.08 -8.98 16.78
CA ARG A 378 -20.62 -9.06 15.42
C ARG A 378 -19.97 -8.01 14.53
N LEU A 379 -19.64 -8.39 13.29
CA LEU A 379 -19.22 -7.49 12.22
C LEU A 379 -20.04 -7.81 10.97
N GLU A 380 -20.53 -6.81 10.26
CA GLU A 380 -21.39 -6.99 9.09
C GLU A 380 -22.63 -7.87 9.39
N GLY A 381 -23.18 -7.76 10.60
CA GLY A 381 -24.32 -8.56 11.06
C GLY A 381 -23.97 -10.04 11.42
N LYS A 382 -22.76 -10.52 11.16
CA LYS A 382 -22.31 -11.89 11.43
C LYS A 382 -21.53 -11.96 12.73
N SER A 383 -21.75 -13.02 13.50
CA SER A 383 -20.95 -13.31 14.70
C SER A 383 -19.53 -13.70 14.29
N LEU A 384 -18.54 -13.05 14.91
CA LEU A 384 -17.13 -13.38 14.69
C LEU A 384 -16.71 -14.57 15.56
N ASP A 385 -15.85 -15.41 14.97
CA ASP A 385 -15.16 -16.48 15.68
C ASP A 385 -14.17 -15.89 16.71
N TYR A 386 -14.02 -16.55 17.85
CA TYR A 386 -13.04 -16.17 18.87
C TYR A 386 -11.62 -16.07 18.30
N ASN A 387 -11.24 -16.99 17.41
CA ASN A 387 -9.93 -17.00 16.77
C ASN A 387 -9.66 -15.74 15.93
N VAL A 388 -10.69 -15.16 15.29
CA VAL A 388 -10.56 -13.92 14.53
C VAL A 388 -10.27 -12.75 15.46
N VAL A 389 -11.03 -12.62 16.55
CA VAL A 389 -10.83 -11.56 17.56
C VAL A 389 -9.45 -11.67 18.19
N ARG A 390 -9.03 -12.88 18.55
CA ARG A 390 -7.69 -13.15 19.09
C ARG A 390 -6.59 -12.79 18.10
N SER A 391 -6.75 -13.12 16.82
CA SER A 391 -5.75 -12.79 15.79
C SER A 391 -5.59 -11.28 15.60
N VAL A 392 -6.69 -10.51 15.66
CA VAL A 392 -6.66 -9.05 15.59
C VAL A 392 -5.91 -8.46 16.80
N SER A 393 -6.17 -8.97 18.01
CA SER A 393 -5.45 -8.52 19.22
C SER A 393 -3.95 -8.87 19.14
N THR A 394 -3.61 -10.08 18.66
CA THR A 394 -2.21 -10.49 18.48
C THR A 394 -1.51 -9.63 17.43
N TYR A 395 -2.22 -9.28 16.34
CA TYR A 395 -1.69 -8.37 15.32
C TYR A 395 -1.37 -6.99 15.90
N LEU A 396 -2.26 -6.42 16.73
CA LEU A 396 -2.01 -5.12 17.36
C LEU A 396 -0.79 -5.16 18.29
N ILE A 397 -0.61 -6.23 19.06
CA ILE A 397 0.57 -6.40 19.92
C ILE A 397 1.84 -6.45 19.07
N ALA A 398 1.86 -7.26 18.00
CA ALA A 398 2.99 -7.35 17.10
C ALA A 398 3.27 -6.01 16.41
N TYR A 399 2.20 -5.30 15.99
CA TYR A 399 2.29 -3.96 15.41
C TYR A 399 2.99 -2.98 16.36
N CYS A 400 2.51 -2.86 17.60
CA CYS A 400 3.10 -1.95 18.59
C CYS A 400 4.56 -2.31 18.88
N PHE A 401 4.89 -3.60 18.97
CA PHE A 401 6.24 -4.05 19.27
C PHE A 401 7.21 -3.71 18.14
N VAL A 402 6.88 -4.03 16.89
CA VAL A 402 7.72 -3.69 15.73
C VAL A 402 7.84 -2.18 15.59
N TYR A 403 6.73 -1.46 15.71
CA TYR A 403 6.70 0.00 15.61
C TYR A 403 7.64 0.68 16.62
N MET A 404 7.61 0.26 17.88
CA MET A 404 8.49 0.80 18.93
C MET A 404 9.96 0.46 18.69
N ILE A 405 10.26 -0.76 18.22
CA ILE A 405 11.63 -1.14 17.87
C ILE A 405 12.13 -0.28 16.70
N SER A 406 11.33 -0.08 15.67
CA SER A 406 11.73 0.71 14.51
C SER A 406 12.01 2.17 14.89
N ILE A 407 11.16 2.80 15.72
CA ILE A 407 11.43 4.16 16.25
C ILE A 407 12.77 4.19 17.00
N PHE A 408 13.00 3.22 17.87
CA PHE A 408 14.25 3.13 18.63
C PHE A 408 15.46 3.02 17.70
N LEU A 409 15.39 2.15 16.67
CA LEU A 409 16.49 1.94 15.74
C LEU A 409 16.82 3.19 14.90
N ILE A 410 15.78 3.94 14.41
CA ILE A 410 16.06 5.14 13.62
C ILE A 410 16.45 6.35 14.48
N SER A 411 16.22 6.29 15.80
CA SER A 411 16.60 7.39 16.73
C SER A 411 18.11 7.62 16.81
N PHE A 412 18.92 6.63 16.39
CA PHE A 412 20.38 6.78 16.32
C PHE A 412 20.85 7.86 15.32
N ASP A 413 20.00 8.26 14.38
CA ASP A 413 20.29 9.38 13.46
C ASP A 413 20.16 10.78 14.14
N GLY A 414 19.68 10.84 15.38
CA GLY A 414 19.68 12.08 16.20
C GLY A 414 18.59 13.08 15.84
N PHE A 415 17.55 12.67 15.10
CA PHE A 415 16.39 13.54 14.82
C PHE A 415 15.43 13.59 16.01
N ASP A 416 14.60 14.64 16.03
CA ASP A 416 13.57 14.86 17.05
C ASP A 416 12.50 13.75 17.05
N PHE A 417 11.80 13.62 18.18
CA PHE A 417 10.78 12.57 18.35
C PHE A 417 9.67 12.64 17.30
N THR A 418 9.18 13.85 16.97
CA THR A 418 8.10 14.05 16.00
C THR A 418 8.51 13.55 14.61
N THR A 419 9.73 13.88 14.18
CA THR A 419 10.29 13.41 12.91
C THR A 419 10.38 11.89 12.89
N ASN A 420 11.00 11.25 13.90
CA ASN A 420 11.17 9.80 13.93
C ASN A 420 9.84 9.06 14.08
N PHE A 421 8.95 9.53 14.96
CA PHE A 421 7.64 8.92 15.16
C PHE A 421 6.81 8.96 13.88
N SER A 422 6.75 10.11 13.22
CA SER A 422 5.96 10.27 12.00
C SER A 422 6.61 9.59 10.78
N ALA A 423 7.95 9.47 10.73
CA ALA A 423 8.64 8.70 9.69
C ALA A 423 8.27 7.22 9.74
N ILE A 424 8.26 6.61 10.95
CA ILE A 424 7.81 5.22 11.10
C ILE A 424 6.29 5.11 10.88
N SER A 425 5.49 6.10 11.33
CA SER A 425 4.06 6.13 11.00
C SER A 425 3.82 6.08 9.49
N ALA A 426 4.56 6.87 8.73
CA ALA A 426 4.44 6.96 7.28
C ALA A 426 4.91 5.68 6.58
N THR A 427 6.06 5.13 6.95
CA THR A 427 6.64 3.95 6.31
C THR A 427 5.93 2.65 6.70
N PHE A 428 5.62 2.44 7.98
CA PHE A 428 4.99 1.22 8.46
C PHE A 428 3.50 1.12 8.10
N ASN A 429 2.81 2.25 7.94
CA ASN A 429 1.42 2.27 7.46
C ASN A 429 1.28 2.51 5.95
N ASN A 430 2.40 2.60 5.21
CA ASN A 430 2.43 2.79 3.76
C ASN A 430 1.66 4.05 3.30
N ILE A 431 2.03 5.26 3.80
CA ILE A 431 1.28 6.50 3.55
C ILE A 431 2.08 7.53 2.73
N GLY A 432 3.40 7.59 2.91
CA GLY A 432 4.29 8.53 2.23
C GLY A 432 4.81 9.64 3.13
N PRO A 433 4.15 10.79 3.24
CA PRO A 433 4.61 11.90 4.08
C PRO A 433 4.38 11.64 5.57
N GLY A 434 5.31 12.14 6.40
CA GLY A 434 5.16 12.24 7.85
C GLY A 434 4.90 13.70 8.31
N LEU A 435 5.51 14.06 9.42
CA LEU A 435 5.51 15.42 10.00
C LEU A 435 6.96 15.91 10.20
N ALA A 436 7.13 17.16 10.49
CA ALA A 436 8.42 17.82 10.69
C ALA A 436 9.36 17.62 9.49
N LYS A 437 10.55 17.06 9.67
CA LYS A 437 11.58 16.90 8.61
C LYS A 437 11.26 15.84 7.55
N VAL A 438 10.15 15.13 7.66
CA VAL A 438 9.63 14.17 6.67
C VAL A 438 8.21 14.52 6.24
N GLY A 439 7.85 15.79 6.36
CA GLY A 439 6.56 16.34 5.96
C GLY A 439 6.29 16.27 4.45
N PRO A 440 5.15 16.83 3.99
CA PRO A 440 4.68 16.69 2.60
C PRO A 440 5.60 17.28 1.53
N ILE A 441 6.40 18.31 1.89
CA ILE A 441 7.36 18.99 0.99
C ILE A 441 8.80 18.52 1.21
N GLU A 442 9.01 17.66 2.20
CA GLU A 442 10.31 17.12 2.60
C GLU A 442 10.50 15.69 2.07
N ASN A 443 11.66 15.09 2.33
CA ASN A 443 11.97 13.74 1.87
C ASN A 443 12.80 12.95 2.88
N PHE A 444 12.95 11.64 2.65
CA PHE A 444 13.65 10.71 3.54
C PHE A 444 15.17 10.59 3.27
N SER A 445 15.74 11.44 2.39
CA SER A 445 17.18 11.41 2.08
C SER A 445 18.05 11.72 3.30
N ILE A 446 17.52 12.46 4.27
CA ILE A 446 18.19 12.87 5.50
C ILE A 446 18.65 11.71 6.38
N TYR A 447 18.01 10.54 6.25
CA TYR A 447 18.31 9.37 7.08
C TYR A 447 19.53 8.61 6.58
N SER A 448 20.25 7.99 7.54
CA SER A 448 21.39 7.11 7.26
C SER A 448 20.96 5.86 6.47
N PRO A 449 21.90 5.17 5.80
CA PRO A 449 21.63 3.90 5.13
C PRO A 449 21.05 2.83 6.07
N PHE A 450 21.44 2.84 7.35
CA PHE A 450 20.89 1.93 8.36
C PHE A 450 19.41 2.22 8.64
N SER A 451 19.05 3.46 8.91
CA SER A 451 17.66 3.87 9.14
C SER A 451 16.78 3.64 7.90
N LYS A 452 17.33 3.87 6.69
CA LYS A 452 16.64 3.52 5.43
C LYS A 452 16.38 2.01 5.34
N ALA A 453 17.32 1.16 5.75
CA ALA A 453 17.11 -0.29 5.76
C ALA A 453 16.01 -0.72 6.75
N VAL A 454 15.94 -0.08 7.92
CA VAL A 454 14.84 -0.29 8.89
C VAL A 454 13.49 0.11 8.27
N MET A 455 13.41 1.29 7.66
CA MET A 455 12.18 1.78 7.01
C MET A 455 11.78 0.93 5.79
N ILE A 456 12.74 0.39 5.03
CA ILE A 456 12.48 -0.60 3.96
C ILE A 456 11.80 -1.85 4.55
N PHE A 457 12.31 -2.36 5.67
CA PHE A 457 11.67 -3.47 6.37
C PHE A 457 10.25 -3.10 6.82
N ASP A 458 10.06 -1.91 7.38
CA ASP A 458 8.76 -1.42 7.85
C ASP A 458 7.74 -1.31 6.73
N MET A 459 8.13 -0.75 5.58
CA MET A 459 7.26 -0.66 4.39
C MET A 459 6.80 -2.05 3.91
N LEU A 460 7.72 -3.02 3.87
CA LEU A 460 7.40 -4.40 3.51
C LEU A 460 6.55 -5.10 4.58
N ALA A 461 6.86 -4.91 5.86
CA ALA A 461 6.12 -5.50 6.98
C ALA A 461 4.71 -4.93 7.09
N GLY A 462 4.54 -3.63 6.90
CA GLY A 462 3.23 -2.97 6.84
C GLY A 462 2.36 -3.51 5.72
N ARG A 463 2.92 -3.60 4.51
CA ARG A 463 2.20 -4.10 3.32
C ARG A 463 1.81 -5.57 3.45
N LEU A 464 2.68 -6.41 4.00
CA LEU A 464 2.50 -7.85 4.15
C LEU A 464 1.86 -8.26 5.49
N GLU A 465 1.34 -7.30 6.25
CA GLU A 465 0.69 -7.56 7.54
C GLU A 465 1.61 -8.24 8.59
N ILE A 466 2.88 -7.82 8.62
CA ILE A 466 3.90 -8.14 9.64
C ILE A 466 4.34 -9.60 9.62
N PHE A 467 3.42 -10.57 9.78
CA PHE A 467 3.77 -11.98 10.00
C PHE A 467 4.56 -12.62 8.86
N PRO A 468 4.29 -12.39 7.56
CA PRO A 468 5.12 -12.91 6.48
C PRO A 468 6.58 -12.45 6.54
N MET A 469 6.82 -11.22 7.00
CA MET A 469 8.18 -10.72 7.21
C MET A 469 8.83 -11.31 8.45
N LEU A 470 8.11 -11.37 9.58
CA LEU A 470 8.66 -11.93 10.83
C LEU A 470 9.01 -13.40 10.71
N ILE A 471 8.24 -14.19 9.95
CA ILE A 471 8.50 -15.62 9.79
C ILE A 471 9.84 -15.91 9.10
N LEU A 472 10.36 -14.98 8.26
CA LEU A 472 11.67 -15.11 7.64
C LEU A 472 12.80 -15.13 8.66
N PHE A 473 12.65 -14.43 9.78
CA PHE A 473 13.65 -14.36 10.85
C PHE A 473 13.57 -15.52 11.84
N SER A 474 12.50 -16.34 11.76
CA SER A 474 12.35 -17.49 12.66
C SER A 474 13.24 -18.66 12.20
N PRO A 475 14.22 -19.12 13.03
CA PRO A 475 15.06 -20.27 12.66
C PRO A 475 14.27 -21.56 12.39
N LYS A 476 13.08 -21.70 13.03
CA LYS A 476 12.18 -22.84 12.82
C LYS A 476 11.60 -22.89 11.41
N THR A 477 11.53 -21.76 10.72
CA THR A 477 11.05 -21.68 9.33
C THR A 477 11.97 -22.42 8.38
N TRP A 478 13.26 -22.42 8.63
CA TRP A 478 14.29 -22.99 7.75
C TRP A 478 14.65 -24.43 8.09
N LYS A 479 14.24 -24.94 9.26
CA LYS A 479 14.47 -26.33 9.64
C LYS A 479 13.54 -27.28 8.84
N ARG A 480 14.10 -28.40 8.35
CA ARG A 480 13.28 -29.50 7.82
C ARG A 480 12.43 -30.06 8.96
N THR A 481 11.11 -30.02 8.82
CA THR A 481 10.22 -30.91 9.58
C THR A 481 10.35 -32.31 8.94
N ASN A 482 10.84 -33.25 9.72
CA ASN A 482 10.75 -34.68 9.38
C ASN A 482 9.29 -35.08 9.27
#